data_378958d42aa6a5fd8940093f4c2fef23
#
_entry.id   378958d42aa6a5fd8940093f4c2fef23
#
_cell.length_a   1.000
_cell.length_b   1.000
_cell.length_c   1.000
_cell.angle_alpha   90.00
_cell.angle_beta   90.00
_cell.angle_gamma   90.00
#
_symmetry.space_group_name_H-M   'P 1'
#
loop_
_entity.id
_entity.type
_entity.pdbx_description
1 polymer ?
#
loop_
_entity_poly.entity_id
_entity_poly.type
_entity_poly.pdbx_seq_one_letter_code
_entity_poly.pdbx_strand_id
1 'polypeptide(L)'
;CVLTSQRIELGLHEALVNAVRHGNAENPAKKLRVRRILTPNWMVWQVQDEGCGLPQQTRTATLPPALDAPSGRGLFLIHQCFDDVRWSRRGNRLQLACRRPVSDADSPDPSALL
;
A
#
# COMPACT_ATOMS: atom_id res chain seq x y z
N CYS A 1 -18.12 -3.39 -7.11
CA CYS A 1 -18.41 -1.98 -7.38
C CYS A 1 -17.31 -1.37 -8.26
N VAL A 2 -17.70 -0.62 -9.28
CA VAL A 2 -16.75 0.00 -10.23
C VAL A 2 -15.84 1.00 -9.52
N LEU A 3 -16.39 1.81 -8.63
CA LEU A 3 -15.59 2.80 -7.89
C LEU A 3 -14.55 2.13 -7.00
N THR A 4 -14.90 1.01 -6.38
CA THR A 4 -13.96 0.27 -5.55
C THR A 4 -12.82 -0.30 -6.39
N SER A 5 -13.13 -0.86 -7.57
CA SER A 5 -12.11 -1.39 -8.48
C SER A 5 -11.17 -0.28 -8.95
N GLN A 6 -11.69 0.89 -9.28
CA GLN A 6 -10.89 2.02 -9.71
C GLN A 6 -9.98 2.54 -8.60
N ARG A 7 -10.49 2.60 -7.37
CA ARG A 7 -9.68 2.98 -6.21
C ARG A 7 -8.53 2.02 -5.99
N ILE A 8 -8.81 0.72 -6.03
CA ILE A 8 -7.80 -0.31 -5.84
C ILE A 8 -6.73 -0.19 -6.92
N GLU A 9 -7.14 -0.04 -8.16
CA GLU A 9 -6.23 0.09 -9.29
C GLU A 9 -5.30 1.28 -9.14
N LEU A 10 -5.83 2.43 -8.77
CA LEU A 10 -5.04 3.64 -8.55
C LEU A 10 -4.06 3.45 -7.40
N GLY A 11 -4.54 2.95 -6.27
CA GLY A 11 -3.70 2.76 -5.09
C GLY A 11 -2.59 1.75 -5.32
N LEU A 12 -2.88 0.64 -6.01
CA LEU A 12 -1.87 -0.34 -6.36
C LEU A 12 -0.83 0.22 -7.32
N HIS A 13 -1.27 1.00 -8.30
CA HIS A 13 -0.34 1.65 -9.23
C HIS A 13 0.64 2.53 -8.47
N GLU A 14 0.16 3.36 -7.55
CA GLU A 14 1.01 4.23 -6.75
C GLU A 14 1.96 3.43 -5.85
N ALA A 15 1.48 2.34 -5.27
CA ALA A 15 2.32 1.48 -4.43
C ALA A 15 3.45 0.84 -5.24
N LEU A 16 3.14 0.36 -6.44
CA LEU A 16 4.14 -0.25 -7.31
C LEU A 16 5.17 0.78 -7.80
N VAL A 17 4.71 1.96 -8.19
CA VAL A 17 5.61 3.04 -8.60
C VAL A 17 6.55 3.43 -7.47
N ASN A 18 6.02 3.58 -6.25
CA ASN A 18 6.83 3.92 -5.09
C ASN A 18 7.87 2.83 -4.79
N ALA A 19 7.49 1.56 -4.91
CA ALA A 19 8.42 0.46 -4.66
C ALA A 19 9.55 0.43 -5.69
N VAL A 20 9.25 0.70 -6.95
CA VAL A 20 10.27 0.75 -8.00
C VAL A 20 11.18 1.97 -7.84
N ARG A 21 10.58 3.15 -7.68
CA ARG A 21 11.35 4.41 -7.70
C ARG A 21 12.11 4.66 -6.40
N HIS A 22 11.44 4.45 -5.27
CA HIS A 22 12.00 4.79 -3.96
C HIS A 22 12.57 3.59 -3.23
N GLY A 23 11.87 2.45 -3.26
CA GLY A 23 12.36 1.25 -2.62
C GLY A 23 13.57 0.67 -3.33
N ASN A 24 13.42 0.34 -4.59
CA ASN A 24 14.47 -0.27 -5.40
C ASN A 24 15.38 0.76 -6.10
N ALA A 25 15.11 2.05 -5.92
CA ALA A 25 15.89 3.15 -6.53
C ALA A 25 16.06 2.97 -8.04
N GLU A 26 15.03 2.50 -8.72
CA GLU A 26 15.01 2.25 -10.17
C GLU A 26 16.10 1.27 -10.66
N ASN A 27 16.61 0.43 -9.76
CA ASN A 27 17.62 -0.57 -10.11
C ASN A 27 16.95 -1.79 -10.75
N PRO A 28 17.19 -2.07 -12.05
CA PRO A 28 16.55 -3.20 -12.72
C PRO A 28 16.97 -4.57 -12.20
N ALA A 29 18.08 -4.67 -11.46
CA ALA A 29 18.50 -5.91 -10.85
C ALA A 29 17.73 -6.26 -9.60
N LYS A 30 17.05 -5.28 -8.98
CA LYS A 30 16.21 -5.51 -7.81
C LYS A 30 14.79 -5.88 -8.22
N LYS A 31 14.18 -6.75 -7.43
CA LYS A 31 12.88 -7.32 -7.76
C LYS A 31 11.79 -6.75 -6.86
N LEU A 32 10.57 -6.76 -7.38
CA LEU A 32 9.37 -6.57 -6.59
C LEU A 32 8.70 -7.91 -6.37
N ARG A 33 8.13 -8.08 -5.20
CA ARG A 33 7.31 -9.23 -4.89
C ARG A 33 5.92 -8.74 -4.51
N VAL A 34 4.91 -9.23 -5.21
CA VAL A 34 3.52 -8.84 -4.96
C VAL A 34 2.74 -10.09 -4.59
N ARG A 35 2.01 -10.04 -3.47
CA ARG A 35 1.11 -11.11 -3.06
C ARG A 35 -0.29 -10.56 -2.91
N ARG A 36 -1.28 -11.35 -3.34
CA ARG A 36 -2.68 -11.06 -3.09
C ARG A 36 -3.24 -12.12 -2.16
N ILE A 37 -3.89 -11.68 -1.09
CA ILE A 37 -4.47 -12.55 -0.08
C ILE A 37 -5.94 -12.20 0.05
N LEU A 38 -6.80 -13.20 -0.10
CA LEU A 38 -8.23 -13.03 0.08
C LEU A 38 -8.65 -13.72 1.37
N THR A 39 -9.30 -12.95 2.24
CA THR A 39 -9.98 -13.47 3.42
C THR A 39 -11.49 -13.27 3.22
N PRO A 40 -12.35 -13.86 4.10
CA PRO A 40 -13.78 -13.64 3.94
C PRO A 40 -14.20 -12.18 3.93
N ASN A 41 -13.48 -11.31 4.64
CA ASN A 41 -13.87 -9.92 4.83
C ASN A 41 -12.88 -8.91 4.24
N TRP A 42 -11.73 -9.35 3.76
CA TRP A 42 -10.67 -8.46 3.28
C TRP A 42 -10.07 -8.93 1.98
N MET A 43 -9.74 -7.97 1.14
CA MET A 43 -8.81 -8.17 0.02
C MET A 43 -7.51 -7.46 0.38
N VAL A 44 -6.40 -8.20 0.37
CA VAL A 44 -5.12 -7.70 0.85
C VAL A 44 -4.07 -7.86 -0.24
N TRP A 45 -3.27 -6.83 -0.43
CA TRP A 45 -2.10 -6.87 -1.30
C TRP A 45 -0.87 -6.53 -0.47
N GLN A 46 0.20 -7.29 -0.70
CA GLN A 46 1.50 -6.99 -0.11
C GLN A 46 2.48 -6.71 -1.24
N VAL A 47 3.14 -5.58 -1.16
CA VAL A 47 4.16 -5.15 -2.13
C VAL A 47 5.47 -5.03 -1.39
N GLN A 48 6.46 -5.85 -1.78
CA GLN A 48 7.76 -5.88 -1.14
C GLN A 48 8.84 -5.52 -2.15
N ASP A 49 9.69 -4.56 -1.78
CA ASP A 49 10.88 -4.20 -2.55
C ASP A 49 12.14 -4.73 -1.87
N GLU A 50 13.29 -4.54 -2.51
CA GLU A 50 14.58 -4.96 -1.99
C GLU A 50 15.37 -3.77 -1.42
N GLY A 51 14.69 -2.67 -1.10
CA GLY A 51 15.32 -1.48 -0.56
C GLY A 51 15.53 -1.51 0.94
N CYS A 52 16.05 -0.40 1.45
CA CYS A 52 16.32 -0.23 2.88
C CYS A 52 15.07 0.02 3.70
N GLY A 53 13.96 0.26 3.07
CA GLY A 53 12.72 0.65 3.72
C GLY A 53 12.54 2.14 3.80
N LEU A 54 11.26 2.58 3.88
CA LEU A 54 10.94 3.99 4.04
C LEU A 54 11.13 4.43 5.49
N PRO A 55 11.62 5.65 5.74
CA PRO A 55 11.63 6.21 7.09
C PRO A 55 10.23 6.26 7.68
N GLN A 56 10.12 6.05 8.99
CA GLN A 56 8.82 6.03 9.66
C GLN A 56 8.05 7.34 9.49
N GLN A 57 8.73 8.46 9.46
CA GLN A 57 8.09 9.77 9.27
C GLN A 57 7.38 9.87 7.92
N THR A 58 7.89 9.17 6.91
CA THR A 58 7.32 9.21 5.56
C THR A 58 6.12 8.29 5.42
N ARG A 59 6.03 7.23 6.24
CA ARG A 59 5.00 6.19 6.12
C ARG A 59 3.60 6.66 6.49
N THR A 60 3.50 7.71 7.27
CA THR A 60 2.23 8.17 7.84
C THR A 60 1.70 9.44 7.19
N ALA A 61 2.02 9.68 5.93
CA ALA A 61 1.57 10.86 5.21
C ALA A 61 0.08 10.77 4.89
N THR A 62 -0.75 11.16 5.86
CA THR A 62 -2.22 11.14 5.72
C THR A 62 -2.81 12.49 5.37
N LEU A 63 -2.01 13.56 5.44
CA LEU A 63 -2.45 14.90 5.07
C LEU A 63 -2.17 15.17 3.59
N PRO A 64 -3.04 15.97 2.92
CA PRO A 64 -2.78 16.33 1.53
C PRO A 64 -1.44 17.05 1.42
N PRO A 65 -0.62 16.70 0.41
CA PRO A 65 0.62 17.45 0.17
C PRO A 65 0.31 18.86 -0.34
N ALA A 66 1.27 19.77 -0.21
CA ALA A 66 1.14 21.09 -0.80
C ALA A 66 0.97 20.97 -2.32
N LEU A 67 0.23 21.91 -2.92
CA LEU A 67 -0.09 21.86 -4.35
C LEU A 67 1.14 21.81 -5.24
N ASP A 68 2.23 22.43 -4.80
CA ASP A 68 3.50 22.48 -5.53
C ASP A 68 4.51 21.44 -5.05
N ALA A 69 4.11 20.53 -4.18
CA ALA A 69 5.02 19.50 -3.68
C ALA A 69 5.41 18.54 -4.81
N PRO A 70 6.71 18.31 -5.06
CA PRO A 70 7.15 17.42 -6.11
C PRO A 70 6.97 15.94 -5.77
N SER A 71 6.74 15.62 -4.50
CA SER A 71 6.63 14.23 -4.03
C SER A 71 5.64 14.13 -2.87
N GLY A 72 5.31 12.91 -2.44
CA GLY A 72 4.43 12.65 -1.31
C GLY A 72 2.98 12.41 -1.69
N ARG A 73 2.58 12.71 -2.92
CA ARG A 73 1.20 12.52 -3.37
C ARG A 73 0.83 11.05 -3.45
N GLY A 74 1.78 10.20 -3.83
CA GLY A 74 1.54 8.77 -3.97
C GLY A 74 1.11 8.14 -2.65
N LEU A 75 1.80 8.44 -1.54
CA LEU A 75 1.44 7.91 -0.23
C LEU A 75 0.08 8.42 0.23
N PHE A 76 -0.19 9.70 0.01
CA PHE A 76 -1.50 10.27 0.32
C PHE A 76 -2.61 9.52 -0.44
N LEU A 77 -2.42 9.29 -1.74
CA LEU A 77 -3.39 8.57 -2.56
C LEU A 77 -3.57 7.14 -2.08
N ILE A 78 -2.50 6.46 -1.70
CA ILE A 78 -2.58 5.10 -1.17
C ILE A 78 -3.47 5.06 0.08
N HIS A 79 -3.27 5.99 1.01
CA HIS A 79 -4.09 6.06 2.21
C HIS A 79 -5.56 6.38 1.91
N GLN A 80 -5.83 7.11 0.83
CA GLN A 80 -7.20 7.41 0.42
C GLN A 80 -7.88 6.23 -0.28
N CYS A 81 -7.10 5.36 -0.92
CA CYS A 81 -7.64 4.27 -1.74
C CYS A 81 -7.92 2.99 -0.95
N PHE A 82 -7.30 2.80 0.20
CA PHE A 82 -7.42 1.56 0.97
C PHE A 82 -7.96 1.81 2.36
N ASP A 83 -8.67 0.82 2.89
CA ASP A 83 -9.25 0.90 4.23
C ASP A 83 -8.19 0.72 5.32
N ASP A 84 -7.12 0.01 5.02
CA ASP A 84 -6.02 -0.20 5.96
C ASP A 84 -4.70 -0.21 5.19
N VAL A 85 -3.72 0.51 5.71
CA VAL A 85 -2.37 0.61 5.12
C VAL A 85 -1.37 0.37 6.23
N ARG A 86 -0.53 -0.65 6.07
CA ARG A 86 0.47 -1.02 7.07
C ARG A 86 1.82 -1.29 6.42
N TRP A 87 2.85 -1.05 7.18
CA TRP A 87 4.22 -1.30 6.75
C TRP A 87 4.84 -2.38 7.61
N SER A 88 5.70 -3.20 7.01
CA SER A 88 6.55 -4.07 7.80
C SER A 88 7.49 -3.22 8.66
N ARG A 89 8.06 -3.83 9.69
CA ARG A 89 8.94 -3.13 10.62
C ARG A 89 10.08 -2.42 9.90
N ARG A 90 10.67 -3.11 8.91
CA ARG A 90 11.76 -2.55 8.11
C ARG A 90 11.28 -1.47 7.13
N GLY A 91 10.02 -1.49 6.74
CA GLY A 91 9.45 -0.51 5.83
C GLY A 91 9.65 -0.81 4.36
N ASN A 92 10.09 -2.02 4.01
CA ASN A 92 10.25 -2.45 2.61
C ASN A 92 9.11 -3.35 2.13
N ARG A 93 8.14 -3.63 2.97
CA ARG A 93 6.90 -4.33 2.60
C ARG A 93 5.72 -3.47 3.00
N LEU A 94 4.86 -3.17 2.03
CA LEU A 94 3.65 -2.42 2.22
C LEU A 94 2.47 -3.37 2.12
N GLN A 95 1.57 -3.33 3.11
CA GLN A 95 0.33 -4.08 3.08
C GLN A 95 -0.84 -3.14 2.91
N LEU A 96 -1.63 -3.41 1.89
CA LEU A 96 -2.81 -2.63 1.53
C LEU A 96 -4.04 -3.53 1.65
N ALA A 97 -5.05 -3.08 2.36
CA ALA A 97 -6.25 -3.88 2.58
C ALA A 97 -7.50 -3.09 2.26
N CYS A 98 -8.41 -3.76 1.57
CA CYS A 98 -9.72 -3.23 1.24
C CYS A 98 -10.78 -4.17 1.81
N ARG A 99 -11.76 -3.61 2.50
CA ARG A 99 -12.84 -4.41 3.09
C ARG A 99 -13.74 -4.94 1.99
N ARG A 100 -14.05 -6.23 2.06
CA ARG A 100 -14.99 -6.84 1.12
C ARG A 100 -16.42 -6.43 1.47
N PRO A 101 -17.33 -6.43 0.46
CA PRO A 101 -18.71 -5.96 0.69
C PRO A 101 -19.49 -6.81 1.70
N VAL A 102 -19.12 -8.06 1.91
CA VAL A 102 -19.78 -8.92 2.89
C VAL A 102 -19.09 -8.68 4.22
N SER A 103 -19.69 -7.85 5.07
CA SER A 103 -19.13 -7.56 6.37
C SER A 103 -19.60 -8.59 7.39
N ASP A 104 -18.65 -9.20 8.07
CA ASP A 104 -18.91 -10.04 9.22
C ASP A 104 -18.14 -9.45 10.38
N ALA A 105 -18.79 -9.34 11.53
CA ALA A 105 -18.20 -8.71 12.70
C ALA A 105 -16.96 -9.44 13.22
N ASP A 106 -16.78 -10.69 12.82
CA ASP A 106 -15.68 -11.54 13.26
C ASP A 106 -14.49 -11.55 12.28
N SER A 107 -14.39 -10.51 11.45
CA SER A 107 -13.31 -10.37 10.49
C SER A 107 -11.96 -10.27 11.19
N PRO A 108 -10.96 -11.08 10.81
CA PRO A 108 -9.63 -10.94 11.39
C PRO A 108 -8.98 -9.62 11.00
N ASP A 109 -8.19 -9.06 11.90
CA ASP A 109 -7.45 -7.83 11.65
C ASP A 109 -6.38 -8.09 10.58
N PRO A 110 -6.29 -7.25 9.51
CA PRO A 110 -5.25 -7.42 8.49
C PRO A 110 -3.83 -7.39 9.05
N SER A 111 -3.61 -6.77 10.20
CA SER A 111 -2.27 -6.72 10.81
C SER A 111 -1.72 -8.10 11.11
N ALA A 112 -2.56 -9.10 11.30
CA ALA A 112 -2.13 -10.47 11.54
C ALA A 112 -1.39 -11.08 10.34
N LEU A 113 -1.52 -10.49 9.14
CA LEU A 113 -0.89 -11.00 7.93
C LEU A 113 0.53 -10.48 7.72
N LEU A 114 0.90 -9.42 8.41
CA LEU A 114 2.27 -8.91 8.36
C LEU A 114 3.22 -9.69 9.26
#